data_27142e8c3537ea3f10c5227d56c20f54
#
_entry.id   27142e8c3537ea3f10c5227d56c20f54
#
_cell.length_a   1.000
_cell.length_b   1.000
_cell.length_c   1.000
_cell.angle_alpha   90.00
_cell.angle_beta   90.00
_cell.angle_gamma   90.00
#
_symmetry.space_group_name_H-M   'P 1'
#
loop_
_entity.id
_entity.type
_entity.pdbx_description
1 polymer ?
#
loop_
_entity_poly.entity_id
_entity_poly.type
_entity_poly.pdbx_seq_one_letter_code
_entity_poly.pdbx_strand_id
1 'polypeptide(L)'
;DSIVLGISEGEDNEVFKTVAKQKGIEYIVGDQIDVLHRLIKCAEKVDGTDVFRVTSESPFLHHKAVDQLWEQHFIQNNDATFYDDIIDGCGFEFIRLSALQKSHLKGEEKHRSELCTLYIREHLDEFKVQKIKAPDHLNRKDLRLTVDNPEDLVICRKIYNEFKNQAPQINLEDIITYLDQHPDLKDLTYPLTIEGYNTMYI
;
A
#
# COMPACT_ATOMS: atom_id res chain seq x y z
N ASP A 1 -16.30 -0.71 -9.74
CA ASP A 1 -15.18 -0.81 -8.79
C ASP A 1 -15.73 -0.82 -7.37
N SER A 2 -15.12 -1.58 -6.46
CA SER A 2 -15.56 -1.73 -5.08
C SER A 2 -14.38 -1.56 -4.13
N ILE A 3 -14.67 -1.03 -2.93
CA ILE A 3 -13.67 -0.94 -1.85
C ILE A 3 -14.05 -1.98 -0.80
N VAL A 4 -13.10 -2.83 -0.43
CA VAL A 4 -13.28 -3.84 0.62
C VAL A 4 -12.14 -3.74 1.63
N LEU A 5 -12.48 -3.61 2.90
CA LEU A 5 -11.50 -3.57 3.98
C LEU A 5 -11.23 -4.99 4.50
N GLY A 6 -9.99 -5.45 4.40
CA GLY A 6 -9.53 -6.72 4.96
C GLY A 6 -9.10 -6.57 6.41
N ILE A 7 -9.97 -6.87 7.35
CA ILE A 7 -9.73 -6.71 8.79
C ILE A 7 -9.15 -8.00 9.36
N SER A 8 -8.08 -7.90 10.14
CA SER A 8 -7.57 -9.01 10.95
C SER A 8 -8.55 -9.33 12.09
N GLU A 9 -8.74 -10.60 12.40
CA GLU A 9 -9.47 -11.01 13.60
C GLU A 9 -8.76 -10.55 14.87
N GLY A 10 -9.52 -10.32 15.94
CA GLY A 10 -9.01 -9.84 17.23
C GLY A 10 -9.82 -8.66 17.76
N GLU A 11 -9.90 -8.54 19.09
CA GLU A 11 -10.70 -7.51 19.75
C GLU A 11 -10.23 -6.08 19.42
N ASP A 12 -8.93 -5.86 19.32
CA ASP A 12 -8.35 -4.55 18.99
C ASP A 12 -8.78 -4.06 17.59
N ASN A 13 -9.17 -4.97 16.71
CA ASN A 13 -9.55 -4.67 15.34
C ASN A 13 -11.06 -4.40 15.17
N GLU A 14 -11.88 -4.54 16.21
CA GLU A 14 -13.33 -4.30 16.14
C GLU A 14 -13.67 -2.86 15.73
N VAL A 15 -12.81 -1.90 16.06
CA VAL A 15 -12.96 -0.49 15.67
C VAL A 15 -13.05 -0.32 14.15
N PHE A 16 -12.30 -1.12 13.38
CA PHE A 16 -12.31 -1.04 11.92
C PHE A 16 -13.64 -1.48 11.30
N LYS A 17 -14.37 -2.41 11.92
CA LYS A 17 -15.73 -2.77 11.51
C LYS A 17 -16.69 -1.58 11.67
N THR A 18 -16.51 -0.82 12.75
CA THR A 18 -17.29 0.40 12.99
C THR A 18 -16.98 1.46 11.95
N VAL A 19 -15.70 1.68 11.65
CA VAL A 19 -15.26 2.62 10.61
C VAL A 19 -15.80 2.21 9.24
N ALA A 20 -15.68 0.93 8.86
CA ALA A 20 -16.21 0.42 7.59
C ALA A 20 -17.71 0.70 7.45
N LYS A 21 -18.49 0.38 8.47
CA LYS A 21 -19.94 0.65 8.50
C LYS A 21 -20.26 2.14 8.37
N GLN A 22 -19.56 3.00 9.10
CA GLN A 22 -19.77 4.46 9.05
C GLN A 22 -19.45 5.04 7.67
N LYS A 23 -18.48 4.46 6.97
CA LYS A 23 -18.04 4.89 5.63
C LYS A 23 -18.79 4.19 4.49
N GLY A 24 -19.68 3.23 4.79
CA GLY A 24 -20.35 2.44 3.77
C GLY A 24 -19.40 1.56 2.96
N ILE A 25 -18.28 1.12 3.56
CA ILE A 25 -17.26 0.29 2.92
C ILE A 25 -17.54 -1.18 3.30
N GLU A 26 -17.51 -2.05 2.30
CA GLU A 26 -17.54 -3.50 2.53
C GLU A 26 -16.32 -3.96 3.31
N TYR A 27 -16.46 -5.02 4.11
CA TYR A 27 -15.31 -5.59 4.80
C TYR A 27 -15.42 -7.11 4.91
N ILE A 28 -14.28 -7.76 5.09
CA ILE A 28 -14.15 -9.13 5.57
C ILE A 28 -13.31 -9.14 6.84
N VAL A 29 -13.52 -10.18 7.65
CA VAL A 29 -12.64 -10.49 8.78
C VAL A 29 -11.99 -11.81 8.49
N GLY A 30 -10.69 -11.91 8.70
CA GLY A 30 -9.95 -13.12 8.41
C GLY A 30 -8.70 -13.27 9.28
N ASP A 31 -8.00 -14.35 9.05
CA ASP A 31 -6.83 -14.78 9.79
C ASP A 31 -5.83 -13.65 10.05
N GLN A 32 -5.27 -13.63 11.25
CA GLN A 32 -4.34 -12.58 11.68
C GLN A 32 -3.01 -12.65 10.90
N ILE A 33 -2.55 -13.85 10.58
CA ILE A 33 -1.23 -14.10 9.98
C ILE A 33 -1.35 -14.21 8.46
N ASP A 34 -2.38 -14.88 7.94
CA ASP A 34 -2.56 -15.10 6.49
C ASP A 34 -3.20 -13.87 5.82
N VAL A 35 -2.41 -12.81 5.67
CA VAL A 35 -2.81 -11.55 5.02
C VAL A 35 -3.12 -11.76 3.55
N LEU A 36 -2.38 -12.63 2.87
CA LEU A 36 -2.61 -12.97 1.47
C LEU A 36 -4.01 -13.59 1.27
N HIS A 37 -4.42 -14.51 2.15
CA HIS A 37 -5.77 -15.08 2.09
C HIS A 37 -6.86 -14.03 2.36
N ARG A 38 -6.64 -13.09 3.31
CA ARG A 38 -7.58 -11.98 3.53
C ARG A 38 -7.75 -11.14 2.28
N LEU A 39 -6.66 -10.83 1.57
CA LEU A 39 -6.70 -10.05 0.33
C LEU A 39 -7.49 -10.77 -0.77
N ILE A 40 -7.26 -12.07 -0.93
CA ILE A 40 -8.04 -12.93 -1.85
C ILE A 40 -9.53 -12.86 -1.50
N LYS A 41 -9.89 -13.03 -0.22
CA LYS A 41 -11.28 -12.97 0.23
C LYS A 41 -11.94 -11.61 0.01
N CYS A 42 -11.19 -10.52 0.10
CA CYS A 42 -11.70 -9.19 -0.24
C CYS A 42 -12.11 -9.12 -1.72
N ALA A 43 -11.28 -9.62 -2.62
CA ALA A 43 -11.58 -9.62 -4.04
C ALA A 43 -12.76 -10.56 -4.38
N GLU A 44 -12.78 -11.77 -3.82
CA GLU A 44 -13.86 -12.75 -4.03
C GLU A 44 -15.23 -12.23 -3.54
N LYS A 45 -15.25 -11.45 -2.46
CA LYS A 45 -16.49 -10.89 -1.90
C LYS A 45 -17.26 -10.00 -2.88
N VAL A 46 -16.56 -9.39 -3.82
CA VAL A 46 -17.12 -8.45 -4.79
C VAL A 46 -16.97 -8.92 -6.24
N ASP A 47 -16.71 -10.21 -6.44
CA ASP A 47 -16.45 -10.81 -7.75
C ASP A 47 -15.36 -10.08 -8.53
N GLY A 48 -14.35 -9.55 -7.84
CA GLY A 48 -13.23 -8.82 -8.41
C GLY A 48 -12.27 -9.74 -9.16
N THR A 49 -11.76 -9.29 -10.28
CA THR A 49 -10.75 -10.01 -11.08
C THR A 49 -9.34 -9.50 -10.84
N ASP A 50 -9.23 -8.25 -10.43
CA ASP A 50 -7.98 -7.56 -10.16
C ASP A 50 -8.09 -6.78 -8.83
N VAL A 51 -6.97 -6.63 -8.15
CA VAL A 51 -6.87 -5.98 -6.85
C VAL A 51 -5.97 -4.76 -6.97
N PHE A 52 -6.48 -3.59 -6.62
CA PHE A 52 -5.70 -2.42 -6.29
C PHE A 52 -5.39 -2.47 -4.79
N ARG A 53 -4.19 -2.92 -4.45
CA ARG A 53 -3.77 -3.06 -3.06
C ARG A 53 -3.14 -1.77 -2.55
N VAL A 54 -3.71 -1.27 -1.47
CA VAL A 54 -3.16 -0.22 -0.63
C VAL A 54 -3.22 -0.64 0.82
N THR A 55 -2.31 -0.15 1.63
CA THR A 55 -2.26 -0.43 3.06
C THR A 55 -2.88 0.72 3.85
N SER A 56 -3.50 0.43 4.99
CA SER A 56 -4.25 1.43 5.77
C SER A 56 -3.34 2.42 6.50
N GLU A 57 -2.08 2.05 6.70
CA GLU A 57 -1.05 2.89 7.29
C GLU A 57 -0.42 3.90 6.33
N SER A 58 -0.78 3.87 5.04
CA SER A 58 -0.22 4.71 3.97
C SER A 58 -1.18 5.84 3.56
N PRO A 59 -1.23 6.97 4.29
CA PRO A 59 -2.26 8.00 4.08
C PRO A 59 -2.03 8.88 2.85
N PHE A 60 -0.83 8.87 2.23
CA PHE A 60 -0.45 9.78 1.15
C PHE A 60 -0.04 9.04 -0.13
N LEU A 61 -0.92 8.15 -0.57
CA LEU A 61 -0.76 7.46 -1.84
C LEU A 61 -0.49 8.42 -3.00
N HIS A 62 0.42 8.10 -3.91
CA HIS A 62 0.60 8.86 -5.15
C HIS A 62 -0.58 8.65 -6.10
N HIS A 63 -1.71 9.25 -5.77
CA HIS A 63 -2.99 9.07 -6.46
C HIS A 63 -2.96 9.47 -7.95
N LYS A 64 -2.11 10.43 -8.34
CA LYS A 64 -2.00 10.89 -9.73
C LYS A 64 -1.52 9.81 -10.71
N ALA A 65 -0.82 8.80 -10.22
CA ALA A 65 -0.32 7.72 -11.06
C ALA A 65 -1.33 6.57 -11.24
N VAL A 66 -2.40 6.53 -10.43
CA VAL A 66 -3.30 5.37 -10.35
C VAL A 66 -3.94 5.05 -11.70
N ASP A 67 -4.61 6.02 -12.33
CA ASP A 67 -5.37 5.77 -13.56
C ASP A 67 -4.46 5.30 -14.71
N GLN A 68 -3.33 5.99 -14.89
CA GLN A 68 -2.37 5.64 -15.94
C GLN A 68 -1.78 4.25 -15.74
N LEU A 69 -1.40 3.91 -14.51
CA LEU A 69 -0.79 2.61 -14.22
C LEU A 69 -1.80 1.47 -14.23
N TRP A 70 -3.06 1.75 -13.84
CA TRP A 70 -4.17 0.82 -14.01
C TRP A 70 -4.40 0.49 -15.49
N GLU A 71 -4.46 1.50 -16.36
CA GLU A 71 -4.62 1.30 -17.79
C GLU A 71 -3.48 0.45 -18.37
N GLN A 72 -2.24 0.71 -17.97
CA GLN A 72 -1.08 -0.08 -18.39
C GLN A 72 -1.18 -1.54 -17.90
N HIS A 73 -1.55 -1.75 -16.63
CA HIS A 73 -1.76 -3.08 -16.06
C HIS A 73 -2.76 -3.90 -16.89
N PHE A 74 -3.90 -3.29 -17.19
CA PHE A 74 -4.99 -3.91 -17.92
C PHE A 74 -4.64 -4.20 -19.38
N ILE A 75 -4.16 -3.19 -20.13
CA ILE A 75 -3.84 -3.33 -21.57
C ILE A 75 -2.72 -4.35 -21.78
N GLN A 76 -1.72 -4.34 -20.92
CA GLN A 76 -0.61 -5.28 -21.00
C GLN A 76 -0.99 -6.68 -20.50
N ASN A 77 -2.16 -6.84 -19.89
CA ASN A 77 -2.59 -8.12 -19.32
C ASN A 77 -1.56 -8.65 -18.31
N ASN A 78 -1.09 -7.78 -17.39
CA ASN A 78 -0.11 -8.16 -16.38
C ASN A 78 -0.75 -9.00 -15.27
N ASP A 79 0.02 -9.89 -14.66
CA ASP A 79 -0.35 -10.60 -13.43
C ASP A 79 -0.14 -9.72 -12.20
N ALA A 80 0.90 -8.87 -12.25
CA ALA A 80 1.14 -7.86 -11.23
C ALA A 80 1.84 -6.62 -11.83
N THR A 81 1.51 -5.45 -11.28
CA THR A 81 2.21 -4.19 -11.56
C THR A 81 2.55 -3.54 -10.23
N PHE A 82 3.84 -3.32 -9.99
CA PHE A 82 4.37 -2.76 -8.76
C PHE A 82 4.84 -1.33 -8.97
N TYR A 83 4.34 -0.42 -8.15
CA TYR A 83 4.77 0.97 -8.07
C TYR A 83 5.23 1.27 -6.64
N ASP A 84 6.41 0.74 -6.30
CA ASP A 84 6.99 0.76 -4.96
C ASP A 84 8.39 1.41 -4.90
N ASP A 85 9.01 1.73 -6.04
CA ASP A 85 10.24 2.52 -6.11
C ASP A 85 9.93 4.03 -6.02
N ILE A 86 9.31 4.43 -4.92
CA ILE A 86 8.84 5.77 -4.58
C ILE A 86 9.08 6.00 -3.07
N ILE A 87 8.71 7.18 -2.55
CA ILE A 87 8.71 7.43 -1.09
C ILE A 87 7.95 6.33 -0.36
N ASP A 88 8.51 5.83 0.73
CA ASP A 88 7.89 4.84 1.60
C ASP A 88 6.49 5.29 2.07
N GLY A 89 5.49 4.46 1.89
CA GLY A 89 4.08 4.75 2.17
C GLY A 89 3.32 5.45 1.02
N CYS A 90 3.95 5.72 -0.13
CA CYS A 90 3.28 6.37 -1.26
C CYS A 90 3.01 5.44 -2.45
N GLY A 91 3.55 4.24 -2.43
CA GLY A 91 3.42 3.24 -3.47
C GLY A 91 2.13 2.43 -3.39
N PHE A 92 1.92 1.60 -4.42
CA PHE A 92 0.78 0.70 -4.51
C PHE A 92 1.03 -0.44 -5.50
N GLU A 93 0.13 -1.41 -5.51
CA GLU A 93 0.21 -2.57 -6.37
C GLU A 93 -1.13 -2.82 -7.07
N PHE A 94 -1.06 -3.22 -8.35
CA PHE A 94 -2.17 -3.87 -9.06
C PHE A 94 -1.84 -5.34 -9.23
N ILE A 95 -2.76 -6.24 -8.85
CA ILE A 95 -2.49 -7.67 -8.84
C ILE A 95 -3.74 -8.40 -9.33
N ARG A 96 -3.57 -9.30 -10.27
CA ARG A 96 -4.64 -10.18 -10.71
C ARG A 96 -5.02 -11.17 -9.62
N LEU A 97 -6.31 -11.35 -9.37
CA LEU A 97 -6.79 -12.29 -8.35
C LEU A 97 -6.23 -13.71 -8.56
N SER A 98 -6.16 -14.18 -9.82
CA SER A 98 -5.58 -15.50 -10.12
C SER A 98 -4.10 -15.61 -9.75
N ALA A 99 -3.33 -14.52 -9.82
CA ALA A 99 -1.94 -14.49 -9.39
C ALA A 99 -1.81 -14.59 -7.86
N LEU A 100 -2.68 -13.90 -7.11
CA LEU A 100 -2.75 -14.04 -5.65
C LEU A 100 -3.15 -15.46 -5.23
N GLN A 101 -4.17 -16.05 -5.88
CA GLN A 101 -4.62 -17.42 -5.61
C GLN A 101 -3.51 -18.45 -5.92
N LYS A 102 -2.79 -18.27 -7.04
CA LYS A 102 -1.64 -19.12 -7.38
C LYS A 102 -0.52 -18.98 -6.34
N SER A 103 -0.24 -17.75 -5.89
CA SER A 103 0.75 -17.48 -4.84
C SER A 103 0.38 -18.15 -3.52
N HIS A 104 -0.89 -18.08 -3.12
CA HIS A 104 -1.36 -18.73 -1.90
C HIS A 104 -1.30 -20.25 -1.97
N LEU A 105 -1.61 -20.83 -3.14
CA LEU A 105 -1.60 -22.28 -3.35
C LEU A 105 -0.17 -22.86 -3.35
N LYS A 106 0.78 -22.15 -3.98
CA LYS A 106 2.15 -22.63 -4.17
C LYS A 106 3.12 -22.14 -3.10
N GLY A 107 2.80 -21.01 -2.47
CA GLY A 107 3.66 -20.34 -1.51
C GLY A 107 3.73 -21.04 -0.15
N GLU A 108 4.79 -20.75 0.58
CA GLU A 108 5.06 -21.18 1.95
C GLU A 108 4.47 -20.16 2.95
N GLU A 109 4.66 -20.39 4.25
CA GLU A 109 4.18 -19.52 5.32
C GLU A 109 4.68 -18.08 5.18
N LYS A 110 5.95 -17.85 4.81
CA LYS A 110 6.54 -16.53 4.60
C LYS A 110 5.80 -15.68 3.54
N HIS A 111 5.15 -16.34 2.56
CA HIS A 111 4.42 -15.68 1.48
C HIS A 111 2.99 -15.27 1.86
N ARG A 112 2.54 -15.64 3.05
CA ARG A 112 1.19 -15.37 3.56
C ARG A 112 1.13 -14.14 4.47
N SER A 113 2.30 -13.59 4.81
CA SER A 113 2.46 -12.40 5.64
C SER A 113 1.93 -11.13 4.98
N GLU A 114 2.17 -9.99 5.60
CA GLU A 114 1.93 -8.66 5.02
C GLU A 114 2.61 -8.44 3.65
N LEU A 115 3.69 -9.19 3.39
CA LEU A 115 4.37 -9.23 2.10
C LEU A 115 3.60 -10.11 1.08
N CYS A 116 2.33 -9.81 0.86
CA CYS A 116 1.39 -10.63 0.08
C CYS A 116 1.85 -10.93 -1.35
N THR A 117 2.74 -10.14 -1.92
CA THR A 117 3.27 -10.32 -3.28
C THR A 117 4.67 -10.93 -3.33
N LEU A 118 5.20 -11.35 -2.19
CA LEU A 118 6.55 -11.91 -2.10
C LEU A 118 6.73 -13.12 -3.02
N TYR A 119 5.77 -14.05 -3.08
CA TYR A 119 5.85 -15.20 -3.98
C TYR A 119 5.97 -14.77 -5.44
N ILE A 120 5.20 -13.79 -5.88
CA ILE A 120 5.26 -13.27 -7.25
C ILE A 120 6.64 -12.66 -7.53
N ARG A 121 7.22 -11.96 -6.54
CA ARG A 121 8.53 -11.30 -6.65
C ARG A 121 9.70 -12.28 -6.70
N GLU A 122 9.57 -13.41 -6.01
CA GLU A 122 10.57 -14.50 -6.01
C GLU A 122 10.46 -15.40 -7.25
N HIS A 123 9.34 -15.38 -7.99
CA HIS A 123 9.06 -16.29 -9.12
C HIS A 123 8.63 -15.51 -10.39
N LEU A 124 9.45 -14.53 -10.79
CA LEU A 124 9.13 -13.65 -11.93
C LEU A 124 9.00 -14.38 -13.26
N ASP A 125 9.54 -15.60 -13.37
CA ASP A 125 9.41 -16.49 -14.53
C ASP A 125 8.01 -17.15 -14.62
N GLU A 126 7.27 -17.18 -13.53
CA GLU A 126 5.91 -17.73 -13.47
C GLU A 126 4.81 -16.70 -13.69
N PHE A 127 5.13 -15.40 -13.66
CA PHE A 127 4.18 -14.30 -13.69
C PHE A 127 4.60 -13.20 -14.65
N LYS A 128 3.64 -12.59 -15.32
CA LYS A 128 3.87 -11.38 -16.10
C LYS A 128 3.87 -10.15 -15.20
N VAL A 129 5.03 -9.71 -14.81
CA VAL A 129 5.22 -8.62 -13.84
C VAL A 129 5.78 -7.38 -14.51
N GLN A 130 5.21 -6.22 -14.16
CA GLN A 130 5.75 -4.91 -14.51
C GLN A 130 6.16 -4.18 -13.22
N LYS A 131 7.41 -3.72 -13.17
CA LYS A 131 7.91 -2.82 -12.11
C LYS A 131 8.02 -1.42 -12.69
N ILE A 132 7.38 -0.46 -12.05
CA ILE A 132 7.34 0.95 -12.48
C ILE A 132 8.20 1.77 -11.54
N LYS A 133 9.12 2.54 -12.10
CA LYS A 133 9.89 3.54 -11.35
C LYS A 133 9.11 4.84 -11.25
N ALA A 134 9.09 5.42 -10.06
CA ALA A 134 8.64 6.79 -9.91
C ALA A 134 9.62 7.77 -10.59
N PRO A 135 9.15 8.96 -10.99
CA PRO A 135 10.04 10.06 -11.36
C PRO A 135 11.06 10.34 -10.25
N ASP A 136 12.30 10.70 -10.64
CA ASP A 136 13.42 10.85 -9.69
C ASP A 136 13.09 11.80 -8.51
N HIS A 137 12.32 12.85 -8.75
CA HIS A 137 11.92 13.79 -7.70
C HIS A 137 10.93 13.20 -6.67
N LEU A 138 10.30 12.08 -6.97
CA LEU A 138 9.41 11.33 -6.07
C LEU A 138 10.10 10.11 -5.44
N ASN A 139 11.29 9.73 -5.92
CA ASN A 139 12.07 8.64 -5.34
C ASN A 139 13.02 9.18 -4.26
N ARG A 140 12.43 9.65 -3.15
CA ARG A 140 13.12 10.31 -2.04
C ARG A 140 13.30 9.32 -0.88
N LYS A 141 14.44 8.63 -0.88
CA LYS A 141 14.79 7.62 0.14
C LYS A 141 15.11 8.23 1.53
N ASP A 142 15.13 9.56 1.63
CA ASP A 142 15.25 10.31 2.88
C ASP A 142 13.88 10.63 3.53
N LEU A 143 12.77 10.24 2.89
CA LEU A 143 11.42 10.51 3.36
C LEU A 143 10.65 9.21 3.65
N ARG A 144 9.76 9.30 4.65
CA ARG A 144 8.87 8.23 5.07
C ARG A 144 7.48 8.80 5.35
N LEU A 145 6.45 8.22 4.72
CA LEU A 145 5.06 8.69 4.77
C LEU A 145 4.06 7.56 5.10
N THR A 146 4.55 6.45 5.67
CA THR A 146 3.72 5.42 6.31
C THR A 146 3.56 5.73 7.80
N VAL A 147 2.64 5.04 8.50
CA VAL A 147 2.35 5.23 9.93
C VAL A 147 2.48 3.91 10.67
N ASP A 148 3.71 3.55 11.02
CA ASP A 148 4.01 2.34 11.81
C ASP A 148 4.47 2.68 13.23
N ASN A 149 4.98 3.89 13.44
CA ASN A 149 5.51 4.37 14.71
C ASN A 149 4.81 5.67 15.16
N PRO A 150 4.87 6.02 16.46
CA PRO A 150 4.30 7.28 16.96
C PRO A 150 4.86 8.53 16.24
N GLU A 151 6.14 8.52 15.88
CA GLU A 151 6.83 9.61 15.17
C GLU A 151 6.23 9.80 13.77
N ASP A 152 5.95 8.72 13.06
CA ASP A 152 5.28 8.74 11.75
C ASP A 152 3.93 9.43 11.84
N LEU A 153 3.15 9.09 12.88
CA LEU A 153 1.84 9.69 13.10
C LEU A 153 1.93 11.20 13.34
N VAL A 154 2.96 11.66 14.06
CA VAL A 154 3.19 13.10 14.30
C VAL A 154 3.40 13.83 12.99
N ILE A 155 4.25 13.30 12.11
CA ILE A 155 4.53 13.90 10.80
C ILE A 155 3.29 13.87 9.91
N CYS A 156 2.64 12.71 9.77
CA CYS A 156 1.47 12.57 8.92
C CYS A 156 0.33 13.50 9.37
N ARG A 157 0.13 13.71 10.68
CA ARG A 157 -0.83 14.69 11.20
C ARG A 157 -0.45 16.14 10.87
N LYS A 158 0.82 16.51 10.95
CA LYS A 158 1.29 17.86 10.59
C LYS A 158 1.06 18.12 9.10
N ILE A 159 1.43 17.17 8.23
CA ILE A 159 1.20 17.25 6.79
C ILE A 159 -0.32 17.39 6.50
N TYR A 160 -1.14 16.51 7.09
CA TYR A 160 -2.59 16.57 6.89
C TYR A 160 -3.18 17.92 7.32
N ASN A 161 -2.75 18.46 8.45
CA ASN A 161 -3.25 19.76 8.93
C ASN A 161 -2.86 20.91 8.02
N GLU A 162 -1.65 20.87 7.44
CA GLU A 162 -1.19 21.88 6.48
C GLU A 162 -2.01 21.82 5.19
N PHE A 163 -2.22 20.62 4.66
CA PHE A 163 -2.85 20.42 3.36
C PHE A 163 -4.30 19.92 3.43
N LYS A 164 -4.98 20.07 4.57
CA LYS A 164 -6.36 19.54 4.75
C LYS A 164 -7.37 20.04 3.71
N ASN A 165 -7.14 21.19 3.11
CA ASN A 165 -7.99 21.75 2.07
C ASN A 165 -7.84 21.01 0.72
N GLN A 166 -6.78 20.22 0.54
CA GLN A 166 -6.56 19.36 -0.62
C GLN A 166 -7.07 17.93 -0.38
N ALA A 167 -7.37 17.57 0.89
CA ALA A 167 -7.81 16.22 1.22
C ALA A 167 -9.12 15.85 0.50
N PRO A 168 -9.29 14.59 0.04
CA PRO A 168 -8.40 13.43 0.29
C PRO A 168 -7.22 13.30 -0.69
N GLN A 169 -7.08 14.16 -1.69
CA GLN A 169 -6.08 14.06 -2.76
C GLN A 169 -4.94 15.05 -2.56
N ILE A 170 -4.25 14.93 -1.41
CA ILE A 170 -3.10 15.80 -1.12
C ILE A 170 -1.97 15.49 -2.11
N ASN A 171 -1.41 16.54 -2.70
CA ASN A 171 -0.38 16.43 -3.71
C ASN A 171 0.99 16.05 -3.09
N LEU A 172 1.61 14.98 -3.59
CA LEU A 172 2.87 14.47 -3.05
C LEU A 172 4.03 15.47 -3.23
N GLU A 173 4.06 16.22 -4.32
CA GLU A 173 5.08 17.26 -4.56
C GLU A 173 4.99 18.41 -3.53
N ASP A 174 3.78 18.75 -3.08
CA ASP A 174 3.59 19.77 -2.04
C ASP A 174 4.08 19.23 -0.68
N ILE A 175 3.83 17.95 -0.38
CA ILE A 175 4.34 17.30 0.82
C ILE A 175 5.87 17.31 0.84
N ILE A 176 6.52 16.95 -0.28
CA ILE A 176 7.98 16.95 -0.41
C ILE A 176 8.52 18.35 -0.15
N THR A 177 7.93 19.37 -0.80
CA THR A 177 8.35 20.77 -0.63
C THR A 177 8.23 21.22 0.82
N TYR A 178 7.13 20.86 1.47
CA TYR A 178 6.90 21.16 2.88
C TYR A 178 7.95 20.50 3.78
N LEU A 179 8.23 19.22 3.60
CA LEU A 179 9.22 18.49 4.39
C LEU A 179 10.65 19.01 4.14
N ASP A 180 10.98 19.43 2.93
CA ASP A 180 12.29 20.05 2.64
C ASP A 180 12.48 21.39 3.35
N GLN A 181 11.38 22.12 3.62
CA GLN A 181 11.38 23.36 4.40
C GLN A 181 11.38 23.11 5.92
N HIS A 182 11.11 21.87 6.37
CA HIS A 182 11.01 21.51 7.79
C HIS A 182 11.94 20.34 8.12
N PRO A 183 13.27 20.55 8.15
CA PRO A 183 14.22 19.47 8.37
C PRO A 183 14.05 18.78 9.72
N ASP A 184 13.56 19.49 10.75
CA ASP A 184 13.22 18.93 12.05
C ASP A 184 12.20 17.79 11.98
N LEU A 185 11.28 17.84 11.03
CA LEU A 185 10.31 16.77 10.80
C LEU A 185 10.95 15.55 10.12
N LYS A 186 11.85 15.77 9.18
CA LYS A 186 12.61 14.67 8.55
C LYS A 186 13.52 13.98 9.55
N ASP A 187 14.21 14.75 10.39
CA ASP A 187 15.12 14.22 11.41
C ASP A 187 14.39 13.33 12.43
N LEU A 188 13.11 13.62 12.71
CA LEU A 188 12.30 12.84 13.63
C LEU A 188 12.12 11.37 13.18
N THR A 189 11.97 11.12 11.88
CA THR A 189 11.75 9.77 11.33
C THR A 189 12.97 9.20 10.61
N TYR A 190 14.08 9.93 10.52
CA TYR A 190 15.26 9.50 9.78
C TYR A 190 15.79 8.10 10.18
N PRO A 191 15.91 7.76 11.48
CA PRO A 191 16.33 6.40 11.88
C PRO A 191 15.36 5.32 11.40
N LEU A 192 14.05 5.59 11.47
CA LEU A 192 12.97 4.67 11.05
C LEU A 192 12.92 4.52 9.52
N THR A 193 13.27 5.59 8.80
CA THR A 193 13.35 5.58 7.34
C THR A 193 14.40 4.59 6.86
N ILE A 194 15.59 4.60 7.46
CA ILE A 194 16.67 3.67 7.12
C ILE A 194 16.24 2.23 7.41
N GLU A 195 15.63 1.98 8.58
CA GLU A 195 15.14 0.66 8.96
C GLU A 195 14.05 0.16 8.00
N GLY A 196 13.08 1.02 7.68
CA GLY A 196 11.99 0.71 6.75
C GLY A 196 12.49 0.24 5.39
N TYR A 197 13.41 0.98 4.77
CA TYR A 197 13.97 0.58 3.48
C TYR A 197 14.77 -0.73 3.51
N ASN A 198 15.28 -1.14 4.67
CA ASN A 198 15.98 -2.43 4.82
C ASN A 198 15.00 -3.62 4.94
N THR A 199 13.74 -3.38 5.25
CA THR A 199 12.71 -4.42 5.46
C THR A 199 11.68 -4.49 4.33
N MET A 200 11.67 -3.51 3.42
CA MET A 200 10.79 -3.50 2.26
C MET A 200 11.18 -4.56 1.22
N TYR A 201 10.28 -4.81 0.26
CA TYR A 201 10.54 -5.62 -0.93
C TYR A 201 11.67 -5.03 -1.78
N ILE A 202 12.87 -5.27 -1.51
CA ILE A 202 13.98 -4.80 -2.34
C ILE A 202 14.63 -5.98 -3.05
#